data_d87a3d6592ce152ed9cbb6dcba6adc27
#
_entry.id   d87a3d6592ce152ed9cbb6dcba6adc27
#
_cell.length_a   1.000
_cell.length_b   1.000
_cell.length_c   1.000
_cell.angle_alpha   90.00
_cell.angle_beta   90.00
_cell.angle_gamma   90.00
#
_symmetry.space_group_name_H-M   'P 1'
#
loop_
_entity.id
_entity.type
_entity.pdbx_description
1 polymer ?
#
loop_
_entity_poly.entity_id
_entity_poly.type
_entity_poly.pdbx_seq_one_letter_code
_entity_poly.pdbx_strand_id
1 'polypeptide(L)'
;MATTRRADMFTADGKPSDDDPRENGPTLGDERTTLVEALRCQRLTLEIKCAGLDAEAMARRSVEPSTMSLLGLVRHLAEQERATFRVLMAGQDMPQLFRSETHPDGDFDGAVPDPGVVVEAWDAWRAEVDFATRFVAEAPNLDITGNDPLNKHGSGGGALSLREVLVGMIEEYARHMGHVDLLRERIDGRIGQ
;
A
#
# COMPACT_ATOMS: atom_id res chain seq x y z
N MET A 1 -33.83 1.07 8.75
CA MET A 1 -33.13 0.95 7.47
C MET A 1 -31.79 1.66 7.63
N ALA A 2 -30.68 0.94 7.60
CA ALA A 2 -29.37 1.58 7.59
C ALA A 2 -29.26 2.36 6.27
N THR A 3 -29.09 3.65 6.35
CA THR A 3 -28.75 4.48 5.19
C THR A 3 -27.38 4.03 4.72
N THR A 4 -27.32 3.39 3.56
CA THR A 4 -26.07 3.09 2.85
C THR A 4 -25.39 4.43 2.57
N ARG A 5 -24.43 4.81 3.42
CA ARG A 5 -23.58 5.98 3.14
C ARG A 5 -22.48 5.52 2.19
N ARG A 6 -22.38 6.18 1.05
CA ARG A 6 -21.18 6.20 0.24
C ARG A 6 -19.99 6.47 1.17
N ALA A 7 -18.83 5.90 0.89
CA ALA A 7 -17.64 6.16 1.68
C ALA A 7 -17.45 7.68 1.77
N ASP A 8 -17.79 8.23 2.93
CA ASP A 8 -17.46 9.61 3.22
C ASP A 8 -15.93 9.69 3.27
N MET A 9 -15.35 10.65 2.58
CA MET A 9 -13.94 10.98 2.68
C MET A 9 -13.58 11.22 4.13
N PHE A 10 -12.49 10.62 4.61
CA PHE A 10 -12.07 10.72 5.99
C PHE A 10 -10.79 11.52 6.11
N THR A 11 -10.80 12.49 7.01
CA THR A 11 -9.59 13.13 7.53
C THR A 11 -8.85 12.17 8.45
N ALA A 12 -7.59 12.46 8.80
CA ALA A 12 -6.77 11.66 9.71
C ALA A 12 -7.42 11.38 11.08
N ASP A 13 -8.39 12.22 11.50
CA ASP A 13 -9.20 12.04 12.71
C ASP A 13 -10.49 11.22 12.46
N GLY A 14 -10.66 10.65 11.28
CA GLY A 14 -11.79 9.80 10.91
C GLY A 14 -13.11 10.54 10.67
N LYS A 15 -13.07 11.88 10.49
CA LYS A 15 -14.25 12.66 10.17
C LYS A 15 -14.46 12.78 8.66
N PRO A 16 -15.72 12.91 8.20
CA PRO A 16 -16.00 13.21 6.80
C PRO A 16 -15.29 14.49 6.35
N SER A 17 -14.73 14.47 5.15
CA SER A 17 -14.12 15.64 4.50
C SER A 17 -14.72 15.79 3.11
N ASP A 18 -15.04 17.04 2.74
CA ASP A 18 -15.49 17.39 1.39
C ASP A 18 -14.28 17.57 0.44
N ASP A 19 -13.06 17.59 0.99
CA ASP A 19 -11.81 17.76 0.23
C ASP A 19 -11.09 16.41 0.11
N ASP A 20 -11.27 15.74 -1.03
CA ASP A 20 -10.58 14.50 -1.34
C ASP A 20 -9.14 14.79 -1.81
N PRO A 21 -8.11 14.46 -1.05
CA PRO A 21 -6.73 14.72 -1.46
C PRO A 21 -6.31 13.96 -2.73
N ARG A 22 -7.08 12.93 -3.14
CA ARG A 22 -6.86 12.20 -4.40
C ARG A 22 -7.24 13.03 -5.62
N GLU A 23 -8.19 13.97 -5.47
CA GLU A 23 -8.65 14.84 -6.56
C GLU A 23 -7.73 16.05 -6.82
N ASN A 24 -6.74 16.29 -5.94
CA ASN A 24 -5.83 17.44 -6.04
C ASN A 24 -4.66 17.23 -7.00
N GLY A 25 -4.55 16.06 -7.63
CA GLY A 25 -3.46 15.73 -8.57
C GLY A 25 -3.75 16.10 -10.02
N PRO A 26 -2.74 16.01 -10.89
CA PRO A 26 -2.89 16.31 -12.30
C PRO A 26 -3.78 15.27 -13.00
N THR A 27 -4.78 15.74 -13.77
CA THR A 27 -5.64 14.88 -14.60
C THR A 27 -5.13 14.73 -16.03
N LEU A 28 -4.12 15.52 -16.40
CA LEU A 28 -3.44 15.50 -17.69
C LEU A 28 -1.93 15.47 -17.46
N GLY A 29 -1.21 14.72 -18.30
CA GLY A 29 0.24 14.61 -18.19
C GLY A 29 0.81 13.60 -19.17
N ASP A 30 2.12 13.47 -19.11
CA ASP A 30 2.82 12.40 -19.80
C ASP A 30 2.62 11.05 -19.08
N GLU A 31 3.20 9.99 -19.61
CA GLU A 31 3.11 8.64 -19.05
C GLU A 31 3.59 8.59 -17.58
N ARG A 32 4.75 9.22 -17.28
CA ARG A 32 5.29 9.26 -15.92
C ARG A 32 4.33 9.93 -14.94
N THR A 33 3.85 11.11 -15.30
CA THR A 33 2.88 11.86 -14.51
C THR A 33 1.62 11.03 -14.23
N THR A 34 1.11 10.34 -15.26
CA THR A 34 -0.09 9.49 -15.14
C THR A 34 0.13 8.32 -14.19
N LEU A 35 1.25 7.59 -14.32
CA LEU A 35 1.53 6.42 -13.49
C LEU A 35 1.83 6.82 -12.02
N VAL A 36 2.61 7.88 -11.83
CA VAL A 36 2.92 8.40 -10.49
C VAL A 36 1.66 8.86 -9.78
N GLU A 37 0.77 9.56 -10.48
CA GLU A 37 -0.48 10.04 -9.91
C GLU A 37 -1.43 8.88 -9.58
N ALA A 38 -1.55 7.88 -10.44
CA ALA A 38 -2.36 6.70 -10.17
C ALA A 38 -1.86 5.97 -8.90
N LEU A 39 -0.54 5.78 -8.75
CA LEU A 39 0.03 5.15 -7.56
C LEU A 39 -0.16 6.02 -6.31
N ARG A 40 0.00 7.36 -6.43
CA ARG A 40 -0.27 8.30 -5.33
C ARG A 40 -1.71 8.18 -4.82
N CYS A 41 -2.69 8.12 -5.73
CA CYS A 41 -4.10 7.95 -5.36
C CYS A 41 -4.34 6.64 -4.60
N GLN A 42 -3.72 5.54 -5.01
CA GLN A 42 -3.82 4.26 -4.30
C GLN A 42 -3.26 4.34 -2.87
N ARG A 43 -2.08 4.95 -2.71
CA ARG A 43 -1.44 5.15 -1.40
C ARG A 43 -2.30 6.00 -0.47
N LEU A 44 -2.86 7.11 -0.97
CA LEU A 44 -3.80 7.93 -0.22
C LEU A 44 -5.09 7.17 0.15
N THR A 45 -5.58 6.32 -0.74
CA THR A 45 -6.74 5.47 -0.45
C THR A 45 -6.47 4.58 0.76
N LEU A 46 -5.29 3.96 0.86
CA LEU A 46 -4.92 3.16 2.03
C LEU A 46 -4.98 4.00 3.33
N GLU A 47 -4.40 5.21 3.33
CA GLU A 47 -4.42 6.09 4.50
C GLU A 47 -5.86 6.48 4.90
N ILE A 48 -6.67 6.90 3.93
CA ILE A 48 -8.08 7.28 4.13
C ILE A 48 -8.87 6.12 4.71
N LYS A 49 -8.71 4.92 4.15
CA LYS A 49 -9.45 3.73 4.58
C LYS A 49 -9.04 3.22 5.96
N CYS A 50 -7.85 3.53 6.43
CA CYS A 50 -7.38 3.18 7.78
C CYS A 50 -7.58 4.32 8.80
N ALA A 51 -7.95 5.52 8.35
CA ALA A 51 -8.07 6.68 9.23
C ALA A 51 -9.13 6.49 10.33
N GLY A 52 -8.81 7.01 11.54
CA GLY A 52 -9.73 7.03 12.68
C GLY A 52 -9.96 5.68 13.36
N LEU A 53 -9.19 4.64 13.03
CA LEU A 53 -9.23 3.33 13.68
C LEU A 53 -8.16 3.23 14.77
N ASP A 54 -8.51 2.60 15.89
CA ASP A 54 -7.56 2.23 16.93
C ASP A 54 -6.81 0.92 16.60
N ALA A 55 -5.86 0.54 17.43
CA ALA A 55 -5.03 -0.64 17.21
C ALA A 55 -5.85 -1.94 17.18
N GLU A 56 -6.91 -2.03 17.98
CA GLU A 56 -7.81 -3.19 18.01
C GLU A 56 -8.55 -3.34 16.67
N ALA A 57 -9.11 -2.25 16.17
CA ALA A 57 -9.81 -2.23 14.89
C ALA A 57 -8.86 -2.49 13.70
N MET A 58 -7.66 -1.89 13.72
CA MET A 58 -6.64 -2.10 12.70
C MET A 58 -6.17 -3.56 12.61
N ALA A 59 -5.99 -4.24 13.74
CA ALA A 59 -5.52 -5.63 13.79
C ALA A 59 -6.64 -6.66 13.61
N ARG A 60 -7.92 -6.24 13.57
CA ARG A 60 -9.07 -7.16 13.50
C ARG A 60 -9.12 -7.91 12.18
N ARG A 61 -9.14 -9.26 12.27
CA ARG A 61 -9.42 -10.17 11.14
C ARG A 61 -10.94 -10.26 10.95
N SER A 62 -11.51 -9.27 10.27
CA SER A 62 -12.96 -9.05 10.24
C SER A 62 -13.71 -9.83 9.15
N VAL A 63 -13.01 -10.51 8.24
CA VAL A 63 -13.57 -11.30 7.13
C VAL A 63 -13.11 -12.75 7.23
N GLU A 64 -13.86 -13.58 7.95
CA GLU A 64 -13.56 -15.01 8.09
C GLU A 64 -13.73 -15.79 6.77
N PRO A 65 -12.90 -16.78 6.49
CA PRO A 65 -11.76 -17.30 7.25
C PRO A 65 -10.43 -16.63 6.91
N SER A 66 -10.43 -15.45 6.30
CA SER A 66 -9.22 -14.72 5.93
C SER A 66 -8.40 -14.32 7.17
N THR A 67 -7.07 -14.43 7.05
CA THR A 67 -6.12 -13.94 8.06
C THR A 67 -5.76 -12.47 7.87
N MET A 68 -6.26 -11.81 6.83
CA MET A 68 -6.00 -10.41 6.55
C MET A 68 -6.62 -9.49 7.59
N SER A 69 -5.88 -8.43 7.93
CA SER A 69 -6.33 -7.27 8.69
C SER A 69 -5.83 -6.00 8.01
N LEU A 70 -6.40 -4.84 8.36
CA LEU A 70 -5.91 -3.56 7.83
C LEU A 70 -4.46 -3.32 8.20
N LEU A 71 -4.06 -3.60 9.45
CA LEU A 71 -2.68 -3.49 9.91
C LEU A 71 -1.75 -4.45 9.15
N GLY A 72 -2.19 -5.69 8.91
CA GLY A 72 -1.44 -6.64 8.10
C GLY A 72 -1.21 -6.14 6.68
N LEU A 73 -2.21 -5.50 6.07
CA LEU A 73 -2.07 -4.91 4.74
C LEU A 73 -1.13 -3.71 4.69
N VAL A 74 -1.11 -2.85 5.72
CA VAL A 74 -0.10 -1.76 5.82
C VAL A 74 1.31 -2.34 5.87
N ARG A 75 1.54 -3.36 6.70
CA ARG A 75 2.83 -4.06 6.82
C ARG A 75 3.22 -4.74 5.50
N HIS A 76 2.28 -5.44 4.88
CA HIS A 76 2.48 -6.08 3.58
C HIS A 76 2.87 -5.09 2.49
N LEU A 77 2.14 -3.99 2.35
CA LEU A 77 2.44 -2.98 1.35
C LEU A 77 3.78 -2.25 1.60
N ALA A 78 4.19 -2.09 2.86
CA ALA A 78 5.55 -1.63 3.18
C ALA A 78 6.64 -2.59 2.67
N GLU A 79 6.43 -3.92 2.85
CA GLU A 79 7.32 -4.94 2.28
C GLU A 79 7.37 -4.87 0.75
N GLN A 80 6.22 -4.69 0.09
CA GLN A 80 6.15 -4.59 -1.37
C GLN A 80 6.88 -3.35 -1.90
N GLU A 81 6.70 -2.19 -1.26
CA GLU A 81 7.43 -0.96 -1.59
C GLU A 81 8.95 -1.17 -1.48
N ARG A 82 9.42 -1.75 -0.37
CA ARG A 82 10.85 -2.05 -0.15
C ARG A 82 11.40 -3.01 -1.18
N ALA A 83 10.75 -4.15 -1.36
CA ALA A 83 11.19 -5.18 -2.28
C ALA A 83 11.28 -4.65 -3.72
N THR A 84 10.33 -3.81 -4.10
CA THR A 84 10.22 -3.27 -5.44
C THR A 84 11.20 -2.13 -5.69
N PHE A 85 11.19 -1.08 -4.89
CA PHE A 85 11.98 0.11 -5.21
C PHE A 85 13.40 0.08 -4.66
N ARG A 86 13.62 -0.44 -3.43
CA ARG A 86 14.97 -0.52 -2.89
C ARG A 86 15.74 -1.74 -3.43
N VAL A 87 15.12 -2.91 -3.34
CA VAL A 87 15.85 -4.13 -3.68
C VAL A 87 15.89 -4.33 -5.19
N LEU A 88 14.74 -4.41 -5.87
CA LEU A 88 14.69 -4.70 -7.30
C LEU A 88 15.25 -3.53 -8.14
N MET A 89 14.71 -2.31 -7.95
CA MET A 89 15.06 -1.18 -8.82
C MET A 89 16.37 -0.51 -8.45
N ALA A 90 16.61 -0.25 -7.16
CA ALA A 90 17.86 0.40 -6.72
C ALA A 90 19.02 -0.58 -6.42
N GLY A 91 18.79 -1.89 -6.47
CA GLY A 91 19.80 -2.92 -6.25
C GLY A 91 20.38 -2.92 -4.83
N GLN A 92 19.65 -2.41 -3.84
CA GLN A 92 20.09 -2.38 -2.45
C GLN A 92 19.90 -3.76 -1.81
N ASP A 93 20.91 -4.21 -1.08
CA ASP A 93 20.80 -5.41 -0.24
C ASP A 93 20.16 -5.03 1.10
N MET A 94 18.85 -5.22 1.20
CA MET A 94 18.06 -4.83 2.36
C MET A 94 17.30 -6.03 2.94
N PRO A 95 17.29 -6.20 4.26
CA PRO A 95 16.45 -7.22 4.89
C PRO A 95 14.97 -6.91 4.70
N GLN A 96 14.14 -7.95 4.74
CA GLN A 96 12.69 -7.80 4.84
C GLN A 96 12.32 -7.04 6.13
N LEU A 97 11.19 -6.33 6.13
CA LEU A 97 10.72 -5.55 7.29
C LEU A 97 10.08 -6.44 8.35
N PHE A 98 9.12 -7.24 7.93
CA PHE A 98 8.21 -7.98 8.80
C PHE A 98 8.22 -9.48 8.54
N ARG A 99 8.78 -9.89 7.39
CA ARG A 99 8.85 -11.28 6.95
C ARG A 99 10.25 -11.84 7.14
N SER A 100 10.37 -13.17 7.18
CA SER A 100 11.66 -13.87 7.19
C SER A 100 11.49 -15.24 6.54
N GLU A 101 12.60 -15.95 6.32
CA GLU A 101 12.56 -17.33 5.82
C GLU A 101 11.78 -18.27 6.75
N THR A 102 11.83 -18.04 8.06
CA THR A 102 11.12 -18.84 9.06
C THR A 102 9.68 -18.36 9.33
N HIS A 103 9.35 -17.13 8.93
CA HIS A 103 8.03 -16.50 9.10
C HIS A 103 7.65 -15.79 7.81
N PRO A 104 7.28 -16.53 6.74
CA PRO A 104 7.00 -15.94 5.43
C PRO A 104 5.76 -15.04 5.41
N ASP A 105 4.82 -15.23 6.34
CA ASP A 105 3.59 -14.44 6.51
C ASP A 105 3.66 -13.50 7.73
N GLY A 106 4.88 -13.16 8.20
CA GLY A 106 5.10 -12.33 9.37
C GLY A 106 4.54 -10.91 9.26
N ASP A 107 4.32 -10.42 8.05
CA ASP A 107 3.59 -9.17 7.76
C ASP A 107 2.13 -9.23 8.27
N PHE A 108 1.44 -10.35 8.04
CA PHE A 108 0.06 -10.57 8.50
C PHE A 108 0.00 -11.13 9.94
N ASP A 109 0.82 -12.13 10.25
CA ASP A 109 0.77 -12.79 11.56
C ASP A 109 1.28 -11.91 12.70
N GLY A 110 2.18 -10.99 12.43
CA GLY A 110 2.66 -10.00 13.38
C GLY A 110 1.75 -8.77 13.54
N ALA A 111 0.61 -8.71 12.86
CA ALA A 111 -0.36 -7.62 12.95
C ALA A 111 -1.22 -7.78 14.21
N VAL A 112 -0.65 -7.47 15.38
CA VAL A 112 -1.32 -7.56 16.68
C VAL A 112 -1.90 -6.22 17.15
N PRO A 113 -2.92 -6.20 18.04
CA PRO A 113 -3.61 -4.99 18.48
C PRO A 113 -2.77 -4.19 19.50
N ASP A 114 -1.60 -3.73 19.09
CA ASP A 114 -0.67 -2.93 19.87
C ASP A 114 -0.42 -1.60 19.18
N PRO A 115 -0.62 -0.44 19.86
CA PRO A 115 -0.37 0.88 19.26
C PRO A 115 1.06 1.06 18.75
N GLY A 116 2.07 0.44 19.40
CA GLY A 116 3.46 0.48 18.96
C GLY A 116 3.64 -0.23 17.62
N VAL A 117 2.99 -1.38 17.42
CA VAL A 117 3.01 -2.12 16.14
C VAL A 117 2.31 -1.34 15.02
N VAL A 118 1.22 -0.61 15.34
CA VAL A 118 0.56 0.27 14.37
C VAL A 118 1.49 1.41 13.94
N VAL A 119 2.15 2.06 14.90
CA VAL A 119 3.11 3.14 14.61
C VAL A 119 4.27 2.62 13.77
N GLU A 120 4.88 1.50 14.17
CA GLU A 120 5.98 0.85 13.41
C GLU A 120 5.58 0.57 11.96
N ALA A 121 4.38 0.01 11.74
CA ALA A 121 3.89 -0.31 10.41
C ALA A 121 3.75 0.93 9.51
N TRP A 122 3.14 1.99 10.04
CA TRP A 122 2.97 3.25 9.31
C TRP A 122 4.29 3.97 9.04
N ASP A 123 5.20 3.98 10.01
CA ASP A 123 6.51 4.62 9.84
C ASP A 123 7.35 3.87 8.79
N ALA A 124 7.32 2.53 8.82
CA ALA A 124 7.95 1.71 7.80
C ALA A 124 7.35 1.97 6.42
N TRP A 125 6.03 1.92 6.30
CA TRP A 125 5.35 2.18 5.02
C TRP A 125 5.67 3.56 4.47
N ARG A 126 5.60 4.62 5.28
CA ARG A 126 5.93 5.99 4.85
C ARG A 126 7.37 6.12 4.40
N ALA A 127 8.31 5.52 5.13
CA ALA A 127 9.73 5.56 4.76
C ALA A 127 10.00 4.90 3.40
N GLU A 128 9.31 3.81 3.07
CA GLU A 128 9.45 3.14 1.78
C GLU A 128 8.74 3.92 0.66
N VAL A 129 7.56 4.48 0.91
CA VAL A 129 6.84 5.36 -0.04
C VAL A 129 7.67 6.61 -0.36
N ASP A 130 8.30 7.22 0.64
CA ASP A 130 9.17 8.39 0.47
C ASP A 130 10.40 8.04 -0.37
N PHE A 131 10.99 6.88 -0.13
CA PHE A 131 12.10 6.39 -0.96
C PHE A 131 11.66 6.18 -2.40
N ALA A 132 10.58 5.44 -2.62
CA ALA A 132 10.04 5.16 -3.95
C ALA A 132 9.73 6.44 -4.72
N THR A 133 9.11 7.41 -4.06
CA THR A 133 8.77 8.71 -4.66
C THR A 133 10.01 9.46 -5.13
N ARG A 134 11.05 9.55 -4.30
CA ARG A 134 12.32 10.17 -4.70
C ARG A 134 13.00 9.41 -5.82
N PHE A 135 13.09 8.08 -5.70
CA PHE A 135 13.70 7.23 -6.73
C PHE A 135 13.05 7.43 -8.09
N VAL A 136 11.71 7.42 -8.15
CA VAL A 136 10.97 7.63 -9.41
C VAL A 136 11.16 9.05 -9.94
N ALA A 137 11.20 10.07 -9.07
CA ALA A 137 11.42 11.46 -9.48
C ALA A 137 12.82 11.69 -10.06
N GLU A 138 13.85 11.03 -9.52
CA GLU A 138 15.25 11.14 -9.94
C GLU A 138 15.60 10.25 -11.14
N ALA A 139 14.76 9.25 -11.46
CA ALA A 139 14.99 8.34 -12.59
C ALA A 139 15.02 9.10 -13.92
N PRO A 140 16.00 8.89 -14.79
CA PRO A 140 16.14 9.63 -16.05
C PRO A 140 14.96 9.39 -17.01
N ASN A 141 14.42 8.18 -17.02
CA ASN A 141 13.24 7.78 -17.79
C ASN A 141 12.59 6.53 -17.18
N LEU A 142 11.48 6.07 -17.74
CA LEU A 142 10.77 4.86 -17.28
C LEU A 142 11.33 3.55 -17.86
N ASP A 143 12.36 3.62 -18.71
CA ASP A 143 12.99 2.45 -19.35
C ASP A 143 14.20 1.93 -18.56
N ILE A 144 14.63 2.61 -17.47
CA ILE A 144 15.61 2.04 -16.55
C ILE A 144 15.11 0.71 -16.03
N THR A 145 16.02 -0.23 -15.79
CA THR A 145 15.64 -1.59 -15.41
C THR A 145 16.20 -1.97 -14.05
N GLY A 146 15.36 -2.65 -13.26
CA GLY A 146 15.78 -3.42 -12.10
C GLY A 146 15.94 -4.90 -12.45
N ASN A 147 16.59 -5.65 -11.58
CA ASN A 147 16.85 -7.08 -11.78
C ASN A 147 15.99 -7.92 -10.83
N ASP A 148 15.21 -8.87 -11.38
CA ASP A 148 14.34 -9.80 -10.65
C ASP A 148 14.82 -11.26 -10.80
N PRO A 149 16.01 -11.61 -10.27
CA PRO A 149 16.61 -12.93 -10.49
C PRO A 149 15.78 -14.08 -9.90
N LEU A 150 14.92 -13.79 -8.92
CA LEU A 150 14.06 -14.78 -8.27
C LEU A 150 12.64 -14.84 -8.85
N ASN A 151 12.39 -14.08 -9.93
CA ASN A 151 11.08 -13.99 -10.59
C ASN A 151 9.92 -13.66 -9.64
N LYS A 152 10.18 -12.84 -8.63
CA LYS A 152 9.16 -12.48 -7.63
C LYS A 152 8.08 -11.56 -8.20
N HIS A 153 8.38 -10.87 -9.30
CA HIS A 153 7.47 -9.92 -9.96
C HIS A 153 7.04 -10.41 -11.36
N GLY A 154 7.18 -11.72 -11.64
CA GLY A 154 6.68 -12.30 -12.88
C GLY A 154 7.52 -11.99 -14.13
N SER A 155 8.77 -11.53 -13.96
CA SER A 155 9.68 -11.17 -15.05
C SER A 155 10.25 -12.37 -15.83
N GLY A 156 9.94 -13.60 -15.40
CA GLY A 156 10.62 -14.80 -15.89
C GLY A 156 12.08 -14.93 -15.40
N GLY A 157 12.45 -14.22 -14.33
CA GLY A 157 13.82 -14.16 -13.79
C GLY A 157 14.72 -13.15 -14.50
N GLY A 158 14.13 -12.22 -15.24
CA GLY A 158 14.82 -11.20 -16.03
C GLY A 158 14.76 -9.79 -15.44
N ALA A 159 15.02 -8.80 -16.28
CA ALA A 159 14.91 -7.39 -15.93
C ALA A 159 13.47 -6.88 -16.10
N LEU A 160 13.05 -5.98 -15.21
CA LEU A 160 11.81 -5.22 -15.31
C LEU A 160 12.11 -3.74 -15.48
N SER A 161 11.39 -3.07 -16.37
CA SER A 161 11.47 -1.62 -16.50
C SER A 161 10.76 -0.92 -15.34
N LEU A 162 11.16 0.32 -15.03
CA LEU A 162 10.46 1.15 -14.04
C LEU A 162 8.99 1.34 -14.41
N ARG A 163 8.67 1.41 -15.71
CA ARG A 163 7.30 1.45 -16.23
C ARG A 163 6.48 0.25 -15.75
N GLU A 164 6.99 -0.95 -16.00
CA GLU A 164 6.36 -2.21 -15.60
C GLU A 164 6.19 -2.31 -14.07
N VAL A 165 7.21 -1.89 -13.35
CA VAL A 165 7.19 -1.83 -11.89
C VAL A 165 6.10 -0.90 -11.36
N LEU A 166 5.93 0.29 -11.95
CA LEU A 166 4.87 1.23 -11.55
C LEU A 166 3.48 0.65 -11.84
N VAL A 167 3.28 0.00 -12.97
CA VAL A 167 2.02 -0.68 -13.30
C VAL A 167 1.75 -1.80 -12.29
N GLY A 168 2.72 -2.65 -12.01
CA GLY A 168 2.60 -3.73 -11.04
C GLY A 168 2.26 -3.24 -9.63
N MET A 169 2.88 -2.13 -9.20
CA MET A 169 2.55 -1.54 -7.89
C MET A 169 1.13 -0.95 -7.86
N ILE A 170 0.67 -0.32 -8.94
CA ILE A 170 -0.73 0.14 -9.04
C ILE A 170 -1.69 -1.04 -8.92
N GLU A 171 -1.43 -2.15 -9.63
CA GLU A 171 -2.24 -3.36 -9.58
C GLU A 171 -2.25 -3.99 -8.19
N GLU A 172 -1.10 -4.06 -7.52
CA GLU A 172 -0.96 -4.60 -6.17
C GLU A 172 -1.78 -3.79 -5.17
N TYR A 173 -1.62 -2.46 -5.17
CA TYR A 173 -2.45 -1.59 -4.34
C TYR A 173 -3.93 -1.72 -4.69
N ALA A 174 -4.33 -1.65 -5.95
CA ALA A 174 -5.73 -1.73 -6.35
C ALA A 174 -6.38 -3.04 -5.89
N ARG A 175 -5.68 -4.16 -6.00
CA ARG A 175 -6.13 -5.46 -5.47
C ARG A 175 -6.36 -5.40 -3.97
N HIS A 176 -5.39 -4.86 -3.23
CA HIS A 176 -5.47 -4.77 -1.79
C HIS A 176 -6.47 -3.70 -1.31
N MET A 177 -6.73 -2.65 -2.07
CA MET A 177 -7.79 -1.68 -1.72
C MET A 177 -9.18 -2.33 -1.74
N GLY A 178 -9.44 -3.29 -2.64
CA GLY A 178 -10.66 -4.09 -2.57
C GLY A 178 -10.77 -4.94 -1.30
N HIS A 179 -9.66 -5.49 -0.80
CA HIS A 179 -9.63 -6.18 0.50
C HIS A 179 -9.84 -5.20 1.66
N VAL A 180 -9.19 -4.04 1.62
CA VAL A 180 -9.33 -2.97 2.61
C VAL A 180 -10.77 -2.51 2.72
N ASP A 181 -11.47 -2.35 1.61
CA ASP A 181 -12.89 -1.97 1.58
C ASP A 181 -13.76 -2.97 2.35
N LEU A 182 -13.63 -4.26 2.06
CA LEU A 182 -14.38 -5.30 2.74
C LEU A 182 -14.05 -5.39 4.24
N LEU A 183 -12.76 -5.30 4.60
CA LEU A 183 -12.31 -5.31 5.98
C LEU A 183 -12.89 -4.12 6.75
N ARG A 184 -12.83 -2.91 6.16
CA ARG A 184 -13.36 -1.68 6.76
C ARG A 184 -14.86 -1.74 6.96
N GLU A 185 -15.60 -2.19 5.95
CA GLU A 185 -17.06 -2.35 6.03
C GLU A 185 -17.46 -3.27 7.19
N ARG A 186 -16.70 -4.37 7.40
CA ARG A 186 -16.95 -5.32 8.49
C ARG A 186 -16.55 -4.77 9.87
N ILE A 187 -15.65 -3.80 9.95
CA ILE A 187 -15.20 -3.21 11.21
C ILE A 187 -16.21 -2.18 11.72
N ASP A 188 -16.63 -1.23 10.89
CA ASP A 188 -17.44 -0.09 11.32
C ASP A 188 -18.58 0.27 10.35
N GLY A 189 -18.83 -0.54 9.31
CA GLY A 189 -19.92 -0.36 8.36
C GLY A 189 -19.65 0.69 7.27
N ARG A 190 -18.43 1.19 7.17
CA ARG A 190 -18.06 2.15 6.11
C ARG A 190 -17.77 1.41 4.82
N ILE A 191 -18.59 1.68 3.81
CA ILE A 191 -18.45 1.07 2.49
C ILE A 191 -17.42 1.80 1.65
N GLY A 192 -16.68 1.00 0.84
CA GLY A 192 -15.66 1.48 -0.08
C GLY A 192 -16.20 2.30 -1.25
N GLN A 193 -15.30 2.97 -1.94
CA GLN A 193 -15.47 3.51 -3.29
C GLN A 193 -14.71 2.68 -4.25
#